data_abe4057e127ed508fcfd3df93efb7bab
#
_entry.id   abe4057e127ed508fcfd3df93efb7bab
#
_cell.length_a   1.000
_cell.length_b   1.000
_cell.length_c   1.000
_cell.angle_alpha   90.00
_cell.angle_beta   90.00
_cell.angle_gamma   90.00
#
_symmetry.space_group_name_H-M   'P 1'
#
loop_
_entity.id
_entity.type
_entity.pdbx_description
1 polymer ?
#
loop_
_entity_poly.entity_id
_entity_poly.type
_entity_poly.pdbx_seq_one_letter_code
_entity_poly.pdbx_strand_id
1 'polypeptide(L)'
;MRTCSSRPLVVFVSLLALNSCDTRPVNPKIDQIDTHTGYRFETRQVYREDHENLVILAFSGGGTRAAAFSYGVLESLRHTQLVGPGGNKIRLLDEIDVITGISGGSFTALAYGLYGDKLFDDYEQRFLKRNVQGEIFGRVMNPLNWPALWSRGWGRSEMAARIYDEILFNGATYADLNRGTGPFINVSATDITNGSRMGFNQSLFDILCSDLGAVPLSRAAAASSAVPVVLSPVTINNYGGTCNYTRPEWTQPFFESSDAPRPAARAIRELNALSDYRDGARRPYIHLVDGGVSDNLGMRGVLDALEILETFHDIGAPTPLDRARRIIIFIVNSLSTPPTDWDKHERAPGTLQVLVKATGVPIDHYSYEAVELLKDTMARWRMMRELRNSPAFTPGRDPVADAILRAPDAEIYAIDVSFAQLKDKNELKYLNKLPTSFHLPSEAVDRLRAAAGKIILESPEFQRLRNDVGATIVQ
;
A
#
# COMPACT_ATOMS: atom_id res chain seq x y z
N MET A 1 -54.05 -29.20 -39.10
CA MET A 1 -53.13 -29.74 -38.09
C MET A 1 -51.72 -29.28 -38.44
N ARG A 2 -51.23 -28.23 -37.79
CA ARG A 2 -49.84 -27.74 -37.96
C ARG A 2 -49.21 -27.75 -36.61
N THR A 3 -48.30 -28.67 -36.36
CA THR A 3 -47.45 -28.74 -35.17
C THR A 3 -46.28 -27.76 -35.32
N CYS A 4 -46.28 -26.68 -34.62
CA CYS A 4 -45.20 -25.68 -34.59
C CYS A 4 -44.08 -26.21 -33.68
N SER A 5 -42.92 -26.47 -34.29
CA SER A 5 -41.71 -26.99 -33.61
C SER A 5 -41.02 -25.89 -32.84
N SER A 6 -41.10 -25.89 -31.50
CA SER A 6 -40.48 -24.98 -30.58
C SER A 6 -39.05 -25.41 -30.13
N ARG A 7 -38.33 -26.22 -30.95
CA ARG A 7 -37.04 -26.81 -30.56
C ARG A 7 -35.75 -25.95 -30.70
N PRO A 8 -35.63 -24.89 -31.53
CA PRO A 8 -34.36 -24.18 -31.62
C PRO A 8 -34.08 -23.20 -30.47
N LEU A 9 -35.11 -22.70 -29.75
CA LEU A 9 -34.94 -21.71 -28.69
C LEU A 9 -34.33 -22.32 -27.42
N VAL A 10 -34.69 -23.58 -27.08
CA VAL A 10 -34.20 -24.26 -25.88
C VAL A 10 -32.72 -24.65 -26.01
N VAL A 11 -32.26 -25.01 -27.21
CA VAL A 11 -30.84 -25.36 -27.46
C VAL A 11 -29.94 -24.10 -27.37
N PHE A 12 -30.43 -22.93 -27.79
CA PHE A 12 -29.65 -21.71 -27.73
C PHE A 12 -29.49 -21.19 -26.28
N VAL A 13 -30.53 -21.31 -25.44
CA VAL A 13 -30.49 -20.98 -24.00
C VAL A 13 -29.61 -21.96 -23.22
N SER A 14 -29.60 -23.26 -23.60
CA SER A 14 -28.73 -24.26 -22.97
C SER A 14 -27.26 -24.08 -23.31
N LEU A 15 -26.91 -23.61 -24.53
CA LEU A 15 -25.54 -23.29 -24.94
C LEU A 15 -25.01 -22.01 -24.26
N LEU A 16 -25.88 -21.06 -23.99
CA LEU A 16 -25.51 -19.85 -23.18
C LEU A 16 -25.29 -20.16 -21.70
N ALA A 17 -26.01 -21.14 -21.15
CA ALA A 17 -25.83 -21.58 -19.76
C ALA A 17 -24.52 -22.35 -19.52
N LEU A 18 -23.96 -23.01 -20.55
CA LEU A 18 -22.72 -23.79 -20.44
C LEU A 18 -21.45 -22.90 -20.45
N ASN A 19 -21.53 -21.64 -20.90
CA ASN A 19 -20.42 -20.68 -20.87
C ASN A 19 -20.41 -19.77 -19.63
N SER A 20 -21.34 -19.97 -18.67
CA SER A 20 -21.46 -19.11 -17.49
C SER A 20 -20.64 -19.54 -16.27
N CYS A 21 -19.72 -20.49 -16.42
CA CYS A 21 -18.81 -20.89 -15.34
C CYS A 21 -17.46 -20.15 -15.40
N ASP A 22 -17.48 -18.82 -15.50
CA ASP A 22 -16.27 -18.06 -15.26
C ASP A 22 -15.99 -18.10 -13.75
N THR A 23 -15.00 -18.89 -13.35
CA THR A 23 -14.59 -19.04 -11.97
C THR A 23 -13.54 -17.98 -11.66
N ARG A 24 -13.62 -17.35 -10.48
CA ARG A 24 -12.56 -16.46 -10.03
C ARG A 24 -11.22 -17.19 -9.95
N PRO A 25 -10.09 -16.50 -10.15
CA PRO A 25 -8.77 -17.08 -9.88
C PRO A 25 -8.68 -17.55 -8.42
N VAL A 26 -8.12 -18.73 -8.20
CA VAL A 26 -7.91 -19.31 -6.88
C VAL A 26 -6.42 -19.21 -6.55
N ASN A 27 -6.09 -18.61 -5.40
CA ASN A 27 -4.73 -18.59 -4.90
C ASN A 27 -4.30 -20.02 -4.51
N PRO A 28 -3.11 -20.49 -4.92
CA PRO A 28 -2.68 -21.87 -4.65
C PRO A 28 -2.46 -22.11 -3.15
N LYS A 29 -2.77 -23.34 -2.72
CA LYS A 29 -2.45 -23.84 -1.39
C LYS A 29 -0.99 -24.25 -1.33
N ILE A 30 -0.35 -24.05 -0.17
CA ILE A 30 0.95 -24.66 0.17
C ILE A 30 0.77 -25.65 1.32
N ASP A 31 1.56 -26.73 1.31
CA ASP A 31 1.54 -27.76 2.37
C ASP A 31 2.62 -27.54 3.41
N GLN A 32 3.67 -26.79 3.10
CA GLN A 32 4.78 -26.46 4.00
C GLN A 32 5.21 -25.00 3.79
N ILE A 33 5.71 -24.37 4.84
CA ILE A 33 6.23 -23.01 4.84
C ILE A 33 7.76 -23.08 4.81
N ASP A 34 8.35 -22.28 3.90
CA ASP A 34 9.77 -21.99 3.91
C ASP A 34 9.95 -20.47 4.13
N THR A 35 10.45 -20.10 5.28
CA THR A 35 10.65 -18.69 5.67
C THR A 35 11.80 -18.00 4.92
N HIS A 36 12.62 -18.77 4.21
CA HIS A 36 13.75 -18.25 3.43
C HIS A 36 13.41 -17.98 1.97
N THR A 37 12.22 -18.35 1.53
CA THR A 37 11.74 -18.18 0.15
C THR A 37 10.46 -17.36 0.08
N GLY A 38 10.07 -16.98 -1.14
CA GLY A 38 8.89 -16.17 -1.39
C GLY A 38 9.15 -14.66 -1.28
N TYR A 39 8.13 -13.88 -1.61
CA TYR A 39 8.20 -12.43 -1.64
C TYR A 39 8.03 -11.84 -0.23
N ARG A 40 9.16 -11.66 0.49
CA ARG A 40 9.24 -11.20 1.88
C ARG A 40 10.17 -10.00 2.01
N PHE A 41 9.95 -9.18 3.00
CA PHE A 41 10.86 -8.08 3.31
C PHE A 41 12.25 -8.63 3.70
N GLU A 42 12.29 -9.64 4.54
CA GLU A 42 13.50 -10.24 5.08
C GLU A 42 14.39 -10.84 3.97
N THR A 43 13.80 -11.46 2.95
CA THR A 43 14.57 -12.04 1.84
C THR A 43 15.17 -10.98 0.92
N ARG A 44 14.66 -9.73 0.92
CA ARG A 44 15.19 -8.62 0.12
C ARG A 44 16.28 -7.83 0.82
N GLN A 45 16.27 -7.76 2.13
CA GLN A 45 17.33 -7.07 2.90
C GLN A 45 18.71 -7.70 2.72
N VAL A 46 18.80 -9.00 2.42
CA VAL A 46 20.07 -9.72 2.22
C VAL A 46 20.87 -9.16 1.05
N TYR A 47 20.22 -8.45 0.10
CA TYR A 47 20.86 -7.96 -1.12
C TYR A 47 21.40 -6.52 -1.03
N ARG A 48 21.22 -5.82 0.09
CA ARG A 48 21.76 -4.47 0.29
C ARG A 48 22.92 -4.50 1.30
N GLU A 49 24.11 -4.22 0.82
CA GLU A 49 25.32 -4.13 1.68
C GLU A 49 25.36 -2.84 2.48
N ASP A 50 24.73 -1.76 2.01
CA ASP A 50 24.68 -0.46 2.68
C ASP A 50 23.31 -0.23 3.34
N HIS A 51 23.31 -0.31 4.66
CA HIS A 51 22.09 -0.17 5.48
C HIS A 51 22.07 1.14 6.30
N GLU A 52 22.84 2.18 5.89
CA GLU A 52 22.82 3.46 6.62
C GLU A 52 21.48 4.18 6.49
N ASN A 53 20.79 4.00 5.35
CA ASN A 53 19.49 4.62 5.09
C ASN A 53 18.42 3.55 4.96
N LEU A 54 17.26 3.77 5.58
CA LEU A 54 16.01 3.03 5.33
C LEU A 54 15.03 4.00 4.66
N VAL A 55 14.81 3.83 3.35
CA VAL A 55 13.97 4.72 2.55
C VAL A 55 12.62 4.09 2.27
N ILE A 56 11.56 4.72 2.75
CA ILE A 56 10.18 4.24 2.66
C ILE A 56 9.33 5.25 1.91
N LEU A 57 8.59 4.79 0.91
CA LEU A 57 7.55 5.57 0.24
C LEU A 57 6.18 5.03 0.62
N ALA A 58 5.28 5.89 1.08
CA ALA A 58 3.90 5.52 1.39
C ALA A 58 2.95 6.22 0.39
N PHE A 59 2.42 5.45 -0.57
CA PHE A 59 1.56 5.93 -1.63
C PHE A 59 0.09 5.76 -1.28
N SER A 60 -0.62 6.88 -1.14
CA SER A 60 -2.03 6.90 -0.77
C SER A 60 -2.97 6.40 -1.85
N GLY A 61 -4.22 6.12 -1.46
CA GLY A 61 -5.33 5.93 -2.37
C GLY A 61 -5.78 7.23 -3.07
N GLY A 62 -6.60 7.08 -4.11
CA GLY A 62 -7.18 8.22 -4.85
C GLY A 62 -7.28 8.04 -6.37
N GLY A 63 -7.30 6.79 -6.88
CA GLY A 63 -7.40 6.50 -8.31
C GLY A 63 -6.22 7.06 -9.13
N THR A 64 -6.47 7.51 -10.35
CA THR A 64 -5.44 8.11 -11.22
C THR A 64 -4.75 9.33 -10.58
N ARG A 65 -5.46 10.09 -9.73
CA ARG A 65 -4.85 11.21 -8.98
C ARG A 65 -3.69 10.74 -8.12
N ALA A 66 -3.90 9.68 -7.35
CA ALA A 66 -2.85 9.09 -6.51
C ALA A 66 -1.74 8.46 -7.34
N ALA A 67 -2.08 7.72 -8.38
CA ALA A 67 -1.10 7.12 -9.27
C ALA A 67 -0.18 8.16 -9.91
N ALA A 68 -0.74 9.24 -10.45
CA ALA A 68 0.02 10.32 -11.08
C ALA A 68 0.88 11.10 -10.07
N PHE A 69 0.35 11.36 -8.88
CA PHE A 69 1.09 12.08 -7.84
C PHE A 69 2.26 11.24 -7.31
N SER A 70 2.05 9.94 -7.07
CA SER A 70 3.09 8.99 -6.68
C SER A 70 4.17 8.82 -7.77
N TYR A 71 3.75 8.82 -9.04
CA TYR A 71 4.69 8.78 -10.16
C TYR A 71 5.59 10.03 -10.21
N GLY A 72 5.02 11.23 -9.99
CA GLY A 72 5.79 12.47 -9.88
C GLY A 72 6.80 12.46 -8.72
N VAL A 73 6.52 11.73 -7.63
CA VAL A 73 7.51 11.49 -6.56
C VAL A 73 8.67 10.66 -7.10
N LEU A 74 8.40 9.53 -7.76
CA LEU A 74 9.45 8.68 -8.34
C LEU A 74 10.31 9.45 -9.35
N GLU A 75 9.69 10.29 -10.21
CA GLU A 75 10.42 11.18 -11.12
C GLU A 75 11.35 12.14 -10.38
N SER A 76 10.89 12.76 -9.30
CA SER A 76 11.70 13.67 -8.47
C SER A 76 12.89 12.96 -7.84
N LEU A 77 12.66 11.74 -7.30
CA LEU A 77 13.73 10.95 -6.68
C LEU A 77 14.75 10.45 -7.71
N ARG A 78 14.32 10.19 -8.95
CA ARG A 78 15.21 9.84 -10.07
C ARG A 78 16.23 10.93 -10.37
N HIS A 79 15.85 12.19 -10.20
CA HIS A 79 16.70 13.37 -10.42
C HIS A 79 17.45 13.83 -9.16
N THR A 80 17.28 13.14 -8.02
CA THR A 80 17.98 13.44 -6.77
C THR A 80 19.16 12.49 -6.59
N GLN A 81 20.36 13.03 -6.40
CA GLN A 81 21.56 12.26 -6.10
C GLN A 81 22.01 12.50 -4.66
N LEU A 82 22.31 11.42 -3.96
CA LEU A 82 22.96 11.43 -2.65
C LEU A 82 24.46 11.24 -2.82
N VAL A 83 25.23 11.70 -1.84
CA VAL A 83 26.64 11.36 -1.72
C VAL A 83 26.74 10.12 -0.82
N GLY A 84 27.03 8.98 -1.41
CA GLY A 84 27.22 7.72 -0.69
C GLY A 84 28.61 7.58 -0.06
N PRO A 85 28.85 6.46 0.63
CA PRO A 85 30.17 6.15 1.18
C PRO A 85 31.27 6.23 0.11
N GLY A 86 32.37 6.87 0.43
CA GLY A 86 33.49 7.06 -0.51
C GLY A 86 33.28 8.16 -1.57
N GLY A 87 32.24 9.00 -1.45
CA GLY A 87 31.97 10.14 -2.34
C GLY A 87 31.26 9.75 -3.65
N ASN A 88 30.81 8.52 -3.80
CA ASN A 88 30.05 8.07 -4.96
C ASN A 88 28.68 8.74 -5.00
N LYS A 89 28.22 9.10 -6.20
CA LYS A 89 26.86 9.63 -6.39
C LYS A 89 25.89 8.46 -6.61
N ILE A 90 24.86 8.41 -5.77
CA ILE A 90 23.82 7.37 -5.79
C ILE A 90 22.47 8.08 -6.01
N ARG A 91 21.65 7.60 -6.94
CA ARG A 91 20.30 8.15 -7.13
C ARG A 91 19.44 7.78 -5.92
N LEU A 92 18.71 8.75 -5.39
CA LEU A 92 17.80 8.48 -4.26
C LEU A 92 16.70 7.46 -4.64
N LEU A 93 16.33 7.40 -5.92
CA LEU A 93 15.40 6.39 -6.44
C LEU A 93 15.91 4.95 -6.23
N ASP A 94 17.25 4.73 -6.33
CA ASP A 94 17.85 3.41 -6.16
C ASP A 94 18.00 3.00 -4.68
N GLU A 95 17.89 3.96 -3.78
CA GLU A 95 17.96 3.76 -2.32
C GLU A 95 16.62 3.38 -1.70
N ILE A 96 15.54 3.30 -2.47
CA ILE A 96 14.23 2.96 -1.92
C ILE A 96 14.22 1.50 -1.48
N ASP A 97 13.92 1.28 -0.19
CA ASP A 97 13.80 -0.06 0.40
C ASP A 97 12.39 -0.61 0.33
N VAL A 98 11.41 0.26 0.62
CA VAL A 98 9.99 -0.14 0.74
C VAL A 98 9.09 0.86 0.04
N ILE A 99 8.13 0.36 -0.72
CA ILE A 99 7.00 1.16 -1.19
C ILE A 99 5.71 0.51 -0.70
N THR A 100 4.96 1.20 0.16
CA THR A 100 3.58 0.82 0.45
C THR A 100 2.64 1.47 -0.55
N GLY A 101 1.64 0.74 -1.02
CA GLY A 101 0.71 1.25 -2.04
C GLY A 101 -0.74 0.89 -1.73
N ILE A 102 -1.60 1.90 -1.81
CA ILE A 102 -3.03 1.77 -1.54
C ILE A 102 -3.83 2.24 -2.75
N SER A 103 -4.83 1.46 -3.18
CA SER A 103 -5.75 1.84 -4.26
C SER A 103 -4.99 2.38 -5.48
N GLY A 104 -5.20 3.64 -5.88
CA GLY A 104 -4.47 4.28 -6.99
C GLY A 104 -2.95 4.24 -6.85
N GLY A 105 -2.41 4.41 -5.63
CA GLY A 105 -0.97 4.33 -5.36
C GLY A 105 -0.39 2.94 -5.55
N SER A 106 -1.21 1.88 -5.41
CA SER A 106 -0.78 0.49 -5.62
C SER A 106 -0.36 0.21 -7.06
N PHE A 107 -0.98 0.86 -8.05
CA PHE A 107 -0.63 0.71 -9.46
C PHE A 107 0.79 1.22 -9.74
N THR A 108 1.11 2.42 -9.26
CA THR A 108 2.45 2.99 -9.43
C THR A 108 3.51 2.17 -8.66
N ALA A 109 3.19 1.73 -7.44
CA ALA A 109 4.08 0.90 -6.64
C ALA A 109 4.40 -0.43 -7.34
N LEU A 110 3.37 -1.20 -7.74
CA LEU A 110 3.54 -2.49 -8.42
C LEU A 110 4.23 -2.33 -9.79
N ALA A 111 3.85 -1.32 -10.55
CA ALA A 111 4.46 -1.06 -11.86
C ALA A 111 5.94 -0.68 -11.72
N TYR A 112 6.31 0.13 -10.73
CA TYR A 112 7.71 0.44 -10.47
C TYR A 112 8.49 -0.80 -9.99
N GLY A 113 7.93 -1.59 -9.09
CA GLY A 113 8.52 -2.86 -8.67
C GLY A 113 8.76 -3.83 -9.84
N LEU A 114 7.84 -3.85 -10.83
CA LEU A 114 7.93 -4.73 -11.99
C LEU A 114 8.90 -4.23 -13.06
N TYR A 115 8.85 -2.94 -13.40
CA TYR A 115 9.55 -2.38 -14.55
C TYR A 115 10.82 -1.61 -14.18
N GLY A 116 10.98 -1.15 -12.93
CA GLY A 116 12.08 -0.28 -12.52
C GLY A 116 12.13 0.99 -13.38
N ASP A 117 13.31 1.35 -13.89
CA ASP A 117 13.51 2.53 -14.76
C ASP A 117 12.68 2.52 -16.05
N LYS A 118 12.31 1.34 -16.57
CA LYS A 118 11.46 1.24 -17.76
C LYS A 118 10.04 1.76 -17.52
N LEU A 119 9.63 1.94 -16.27
CA LEU A 119 8.35 2.59 -15.95
C LEU A 119 8.25 3.98 -16.59
N PHE A 120 9.35 4.71 -16.65
CA PHE A 120 9.39 6.09 -17.14
C PHE A 120 9.26 6.21 -18.66
N ASP A 121 9.30 5.09 -19.40
CA ASP A 121 9.22 5.10 -20.85
C ASP A 121 7.79 5.32 -21.36
N ASP A 122 6.78 4.70 -20.74
CA ASP A 122 5.41 4.66 -21.30
C ASP A 122 4.24 4.65 -20.30
N TYR A 123 4.52 4.66 -18.99
CA TYR A 123 3.47 4.55 -17.96
C TYR A 123 2.40 5.63 -18.06
N GLU A 124 2.78 6.84 -18.48
CA GLU A 124 1.83 7.94 -18.69
C GLU A 124 0.76 7.58 -19.70
N GLN A 125 1.16 7.11 -20.87
CA GLN A 125 0.25 6.78 -21.98
C GLN A 125 -0.46 5.46 -21.72
N ARG A 126 0.25 4.49 -21.16
CA ARG A 126 -0.27 3.16 -20.89
C ARG A 126 -1.34 3.16 -19.82
N PHE A 127 -1.19 4.00 -18.78
CA PHE A 127 -2.07 4.00 -17.61
C PHE A 127 -2.57 5.38 -17.19
N LEU A 128 -1.69 6.35 -16.90
CA LEU A 128 -2.07 7.60 -16.23
C LEU A 128 -3.01 8.49 -17.08
N LYS A 129 -2.77 8.57 -18.39
CA LYS A 129 -3.56 9.37 -19.34
C LYS A 129 -4.62 8.56 -20.07
N ARG A 130 -4.75 7.26 -19.74
CA ARG A 130 -5.74 6.37 -20.34
C ARG A 130 -7.08 6.45 -19.59
N ASN A 131 -8.18 6.33 -20.32
CA ASN A 131 -9.52 6.29 -19.72
C ASN A 131 -9.88 4.88 -19.23
N VAL A 132 -9.17 4.41 -18.19
CA VAL A 132 -9.37 3.09 -17.61
C VAL A 132 -10.78 2.92 -17.04
N GLN A 133 -11.35 3.99 -16.45
CA GLN A 133 -12.72 3.96 -15.93
C GLN A 133 -13.75 3.73 -17.04
N GLY A 134 -13.58 4.39 -18.18
CA GLY A 134 -14.47 4.19 -19.35
C GLY A 134 -14.36 2.78 -19.91
N GLU A 135 -13.17 2.19 -19.91
CA GLU A 135 -12.97 0.80 -20.37
C GLU A 135 -13.64 -0.21 -19.42
N ILE A 136 -13.48 -0.05 -18.10
CA ILE A 136 -14.18 -0.90 -17.12
C ILE A 136 -15.69 -0.77 -17.31
N PHE A 137 -16.20 0.45 -17.37
CA PHE A 137 -17.63 0.70 -17.56
C PHE A 137 -18.15 0.08 -18.86
N GLY A 138 -17.43 0.27 -19.97
CA GLY A 138 -17.80 -0.31 -21.25
C GLY A 138 -17.89 -1.84 -21.23
N ARG A 139 -16.94 -2.52 -20.53
CA ARG A 139 -16.99 -3.97 -20.37
C ARG A 139 -18.15 -4.44 -19.47
N VAL A 140 -18.42 -3.70 -18.37
CA VAL A 140 -19.54 -3.99 -17.46
C VAL A 140 -20.89 -3.84 -18.18
N MET A 141 -21.02 -2.85 -19.03
CA MET A 141 -22.26 -2.57 -19.79
C MET A 141 -22.44 -3.49 -21.00
N ASN A 142 -21.41 -4.19 -21.44
CA ASN A 142 -21.52 -5.13 -22.56
C ASN A 142 -22.30 -6.39 -22.14
N PRO A 143 -23.49 -6.69 -22.76
CA PRO A 143 -24.30 -7.83 -22.39
C PRO A 143 -23.59 -9.19 -22.50
N LEU A 144 -22.58 -9.30 -23.37
CA LEU A 144 -21.80 -10.54 -23.54
C LEU A 144 -21.00 -10.89 -22.26
N ASN A 145 -20.74 -9.93 -21.38
CA ASN A 145 -20.01 -10.15 -20.14
C ASN A 145 -20.96 -10.42 -18.95
N TRP A 146 -22.27 -10.23 -19.08
CA TRP A 146 -23.21 -10.41 -17.98
C TRP A 146 -23.25 -11.84 -17.41
N PRO A 147 -23.17 -12.92 -18.21
CA PRO A 147 -23.10 -14.26 -17.65
C PRO A 147 -21.92 -14.44 -16.69
N ALA A 148 -20.76 -13.91 -17.02
CA ALA A 148 -19.59 -13.92 -16.14
C ALA A 148 -19.81 -13.06 -14.89
N LEU A 149 -20.36 -11.85 -15.02
CA LEU A 149 -20.65 -10.94 -13.90
C LEU A 149 -21.69 -11.49 -12.92
N TRP A 150 -22.55 -12.41 -13.35
CA TRP A 150 -23.53 -13.09 -12.52
C TRP A 150 -23.04 -14.43 -11.97
N SER A 151 -21.85 -14.85 -12.34
CA SER A 151 -21.28 -16.09 -11.83
C SER A 151 -20.85 -15.95 -10.37
N ARG A 152 -20.84 -17.05 -9.62
CA ARG A 152 -20.43 -17.04 -8.23
C ARG A 152 -18.92 -16.79 -8.11
N GLY A 153 -18.55 -15.73 -7.37
CA GLY A 153 -17.15 -15.41 -7.06
C GLY A 153 -16.40 -14.66 -8.16
N TRP A 154 -17.00 -14.38 -9.32
CA TRP A 154 -16.44 -13.54 -10.36
C TRP A 154 -17.27 -12.25 -10.49
N GLY A 155 -16.67 -11.11 -10.37
CA GLY A 155 -17.39 -9.84 -10.33
C GLY A 155 -16.65 -8.70 -11.04
N ARG A 156 -17.12 -7.47 -10.81
CA ARG A 156 -16.57 -6.28 -11.47
C ARG A 156 -15.08 -6.09 -11.19
N SER A 157 -14.57 -6.48 -10.00
CA SER A 157 -13.15 -6.37 -9.68
C SER A 157 -12.29 -7.39 -10.44
N GLU A 158 -12.78 -8.61 -10.66
CA GLU A 158 -12.06 -9.57 -11.50
C GLU A 158 -12.03 -9.14 -12.97
N MET A 159 -13.10 -8.48 -13.45
CA MET A 159 -13.11 -7.85 -14.77
C MET A 159 -12.12 -6.68 -14.86
N ALA A 160 -12.05 -5.84 -13.82
CA ALA A 160 -11.09 -4.75 -13.74
C ALA A 160 -9.66 -5.31 -13.70
N ALA A 161 -9.40 -6.38 -12.94
CA ALA A 161 -8.10 -7.05 -12.92
C ALA A 161 -7.63 -7.51 -14.30
N ARG A 162 -8.53 -8.06 -15.13
CA ARG A 162 -8.20 -8.41 -16.53
C ARG A 162 -7.77 -7.20 -17.35
N ILE A 163 -8.46 -6.06 -17.19
CA ILE A 163 -8.07 -4.82 -17.87
C ILE A 163 -6.70 -4.34 -17.38
N TYR A 164 -6.47 -4.32 -16.07
CA TYR A 164 -5.19 -3.92 -15.48
C TYR A 164 -4.05 -4.82 -15.96
N ASP A 165 -4.34 -6.11 -16.12
CA ASP A 165 -3.38 -7.07 -16.66
C ASP A 165 -3.01 -6.73 -18.11
N GLU A 166 -4.02 -6.57 -18.96
CA GLU A 166 -3.84 -6.27 -20.38
C GLU A 166 -3.09 -4.96 -20.64
N ILE A 167 -3.36 -3.91 -19.84
CA ILE A 167 -2.79 -2.57 -20.07
C ILE A 167 -1.49 -2.33 -19.34
N LEU A 168 -1.24 -3.04 -18.22
CA LEU A 168 -0.13 -2.68 -17.34
C LEU A 168 0.75 -3.87 -16.92
N PHE A 169 0.19 -5.01 -16.53
CA PHE A 169 0.98 -6.06 -15.87
C PHE A 169 1.36 -7.24 -16.77
N ASN A 170 0.67 -7.47 -17.91
CA ASN A 170 1.01 -8.49 -18.92
C ASN A 170 1.22 -9.90 -18.32
N GLY A 171 0.33 -10.36 -17.44
CA GLY A 171 0.40 -11.67 -16.80
C GLY A 171 1.39 -11.78 -15.65
N ALA A 172 2.04 -10.69 -15.26
CA ALA A 172 3.02 -10.69 -14.17
C ALA A 172 2.38 -11.04 -12.83
N THR A 173 3.12 -11.80 -12.03
CA THR A 173 2.75 -12.26 -10.70
C THR A 173 3.73 -11.75 -9.63
N TYR A 174 3.48 -12.04 -8.36
CA TYR A 174 4.42 -11.71 -7.29
C TYR A 174 5.78 -12.43 -7.43
N ALA A 175 5.84 -13.58 -8.10
CA ALA A 175 7.12 -14.23 -8.42
C ALA A 175 8.00 -13.33 -9.32
N ASP A 176 7.39 -12.54 -10.20
CA ASP A 176 8.13 -11.60 -11.06
C ASP A 176 8.69 -10.39 -10.29
N LEU A 177 8.12 -10.04 -9.13
CA LEU A 177 8.70 -9.07 -8.22
C LEU A 177 9.85 -9.66 -7.40
N ASN A 178 9.93 -10.98 -7.26
CA ASN A 178 10.92 -11.64 -6.41
C ASN A 178 12.28 -11.83 -7.10
N ARG A 179 12.77 -10.78 -7.79
CA ARG A 179 14.03 -10.80 -8.54
C ARG A 179 15.26 -10.50 -7.69
N GLY A 180 15.08 -10.24 -6.40
CA GLY A 180 16.17 -9.84 -5.49
C GLY A 180 16.65 -8.40 -5.66
N THR A 181 16.11 -7.63 -6.62
CA THR A 181 16.49 -6.23 -6.89
C THR A 181 15.29 -5.30 -6.76
N GLY A 182 15.55 -4.01 -6.49
CA GLY A 182 14.53 -2.97 -6.31
C GLY A 182 13.84 -3.03 -4.94
N PRO A 183 12.89 -2.12 -4.67
CA PRO A 183 12.21 -2.01 -3.39
C PRO A 183 11.28 -3.18 -3.10
N PHE A 184 11.00 -3.39 -1.81
CA PHE A 184 9.90 -4.24 -1.39
C PHE A 184 8.57 -3.51 -1.56
N ILE A 185 7.69 -4.05 -2.39
CA ILE A 185 6.37 -3.47 -2.67
C ILE A 185 5.33 -4.14 -1.78
N ASN A 186 4.74 -3.40 -0.86
CA ASN A 186 3.68 -3.88 0.03
C ASN A 186 2.34 -3.21 -0.31
N VAL A 187 1.59 -3.81 -1.20
CA VAL A 187 0.21 -3.39 -1.50
C VAL A 187 -0.73 -3.95 -0.45
N SER A 188 -1.71 -3.15 -0.04
CA SER A 188 -2.69 -3.58 0.96
C SER A 188 -4.12 -3.40 0.47
N ALA A 189 -4.98 -4.31 0.93
CA ALA A 189 -6.45 -4.25 0.82
C ALA A 189 -7.05 -4.39 2.22
N THR A 190 -8.37 -4.22 2.35
CA THR A 190 -9.09 -4.37 3.62
C THR A 190 -9.95 -5.62 3.60
N ASP A 191 -9.79 -6.53 4.57
CA ASP A 191 -10.79 -7.59 4.82
C ASP A 191 -12.06 -6.94 5.37
N ILE A 192 -13.13 -6.94 4.57
CA ILE A 192 -14.39 -6.29 4.97
C ILE A 192 -15.08 -6.98 6.16
N THR A 193 -14.67 -8.22 6.49
CA THR A 193 -15.30 -9.00 7.56
C THR A 193 -14.89 -8.50 8.96
N ASN A 194 -13.61 -8.15 9.14
CA ASN A 194 -13.06 -7.74 10.44
C ASN A 194 -12.36 -6.37 10.41
N GLY A 195 -12.27 -5.74 9.24
CA GLY A 195 -11.62 -4.44 9.06
C GLY A 195 -10.09 -4.48 9.09
N SER A 196 -9.48 -5.67 9.08
CA SER A 196 -8.02 -5.83 9.10
C SER A 196 -7.39 -5.41 7.79
N ARG A 197 -6.19 -4.84 7.88
CA ARG A 197 -5.34 -4.56 6.74
C ARG A 197 -4.68 -5.85 6.24
N MET A 198 -5.00 -6.24 5.01
CA MET A 198 -4.42 -7.40 4.34
C MET A 198 -3.30 -6.96 3.40
N GLY A 199 -2.04 -7.14 3.79
CA GLY A 199 -0.88 -6.88 2.94
C GLY A 199 -0.58 -8.05 2.01
N PHE A 200 -0.16 -7.76 0.78
CA PHE A 200 0.29 -8.76 -0.17
C PHE A 200 1.80 -9.00 0.00
N ASN A 201 2.15 -9.81 0.99
CA ASN A 201 3.49 -10.32 1.24
C ASN A 201 3.41 -11.80 1.68
N GLN A 202 4.48 -12.56 1.45
CA GLN A 202 4.46 -14.01 1.70
C GLN A 202 4.31 -14.33 3.19
N SER A 203 4.87 -13.51 4.09
CA SER A 203 4.75 -13.75 5.54
C SER A 203 3.30 -13.75 6.01
N LEU A 204 2.43 -12.94 5.39
CA LEU A 204 1.00 -12.95 5.66
C LEU A 204 0.29 -14.10 4.93
N PHE A 205 0.71 -14.41 3.70
CA PHE A 205 0.16 -15.54 2.94
C PHE A 205 0.53 -16.89 3.56
N ASP A 206 1.60 -16.98 4.36
CA ASP A 206 1.91 -18.18 5.15
C ASP A 206 0.82 -18.48 6.19
N ILE A 207 0.25 -17.45 6.81
CA ILE A 207 -0.87 -17.63 7.75
C ILE A 207 -2.08 -18.25 7.04
N LEU A 208 -2.27 -17.89 5.76
CA LEU A 208 -3.32 -18.44 4.91
C LEU A 208 -2.95 -19.81 4.30
N CYS A 209 -1.77 -20.32 4.54
CA CYS A 209 -1.21 -21.51 3.87
C CYS A 209 -1.32 -21.40 2.32
N SER A 210 -0.93 -20.25 1.76
CA SER A 210 -1.09 -19.94 0.34
C SER A 210 0.19 -19.36 -0.26
N ASP A 211 0.46 -19.72 -1.54
CA ASP A 211 1.56 -19.15 -2.31
C ASP A 211 1.18 -17.79 -2.90
N LEU A 212 1.82 -16.73 -2.43
CA LEU A 212 1.70 -15.40 -3.00
C LEU A 212 2.37 -15.30 -4.37
N GLY A 213 3.45 -16.06 -4.60
CA GLY A 213 4.21 -15.99 -5.85
C GLY A 213 3.36 -16.19 -7.10
N ALA A 214 2.33 -17.02 -7.01
CA ALA A 214 1.40 -17.30 -8.10
C ALA A 214 0.25 -16.28 -8.23
N VAL A 215 0.12 -15.31 -7.33
CA VAL A 215 -0.95 -14.30 -7.38
C VAL A 215 -0.60 -13.23 -8.41
N PRO A 216 -1.49 -12.95 -9.40
CA PRO A 216 -1.27 -11.88 -10.36
C PRO A 216 -1.20 -10.50 -9.72
N LEU A 217 -0.28 -9.64 -10.17
CA LEU A 217 -0.16 -8.27 -9.70
C LEU A 217 -1.42 -7.45 -9.99
N SER A 218 -2.04 -7.71 -11.14
CA SER A 218 -3.31 -7.10 -11.54
C SER A 218 -4.43 -7.38 -10.55
N ARG A 219 -4.44 -8.58 -9.96
CA ARG A 219 -5.45 -8.97 -8.96
C ARG A 219 -5.20 -8.33 -7.61
N ALA A 220 -3.93 -8.17 -7.19
CA ALA A 220 -3.58 -7.42 -5.99
C ALA A 220 -3.96 -5.93 -6.13
N ALA A 221 -3.66 -5.32 -7.29
CA ALA A 221 -4.09 -3.95 -7.61
C ALA A 221 -5.62 -3.81 -7.58
N ALA A 222 -6.35 -4.79 -8.15
CA ALA A 222 -7.81 -4.80 -8.15
C ALA A 222 -8.38 -4.95 -6.72
N ALA A 223 -7.79 -5.79 -5.87
CA ALA A 223 -8.19 -5.91 -4.47
C ALA A 223 -7.96 -4.61 -3.70
N SER A 224 -6.78 -4.01 -3.87
CA SER A 224 -6.42 -2.74 -3.24
C SER A 224 -7.29 -1.57 -3.68
N SER A 225 -7.84 -1.61 -4.89
CA SER A 225 -8.68 -0.56 -5.49
C SER A 225 -10.16 -0.94 -5.62
N ALA A 226 -10.61 -1.99 -4.93
CA ALA A 226 -12.00 -2.45 -4.93
C ALA A 226 -12.91 -1.52 -4.10
N VAL A 227 -13.12 -0.30 -4.59
CA VAL A 227 -13.97 0.70 -3.93
C VAL A 227 -15.37 0.14 -3.71
N PRO A 228 -15.86 0.08 -2.45
CA PRO A 228 -17.19 -0.44 -2.16
C PRO A 228 -18.27 0.24 -3.01
N VAL A 229 -19.31 -0.50 -3.40
CA VAL A 229 -20.40 -0.08 -4.29
C VAL A 229 -19.99 0.00 -5.77
N VAL A 230 -18.83 0.57 -6.10
CA VAL A 230 -18.36 0.72 -7.49
C VAL A 230 -17.83 -0.61 -8.02
N LEU A 231 -16.96 -1.24 -7.27
CA LEU A 231 -16.38 -2.55 -7.58
C LEU A 231 -16.88 -3.61 -6.58
N SER A 232 -16.76 -4.87 -6.96
CA SER A 232 -17.07 -6.01 -6.08
C SER A 232 -15.87 -6.33 -5.20
N PRO A 233 -16.05 -6.90 -3.98
CA PRO A 233 -14.92 -7.45 -3.24
C PRO A 233 -14.15 -8.50 -4.04
N VAL A 234 -12.83 -8.55 -3.88
CA VAL A 234 -11.98 -9.63 -4.39
C VAL A 234 -11.89 -10.73 -3.34
N THR A 235 -12.23 -11.96 -3.73
CA THR A 235 -12.25 -13.08 -2.80
C THR A 235 -11.00 -13.93 -2.94
N ILE A 236 -10.27 -14.17 -1.85
CA ILE A 236 -9.17 -15.12 -1.77
C ILE A 236 -9.53 -16.29 -0.86
N ASN A 237 -8.95 -17.46 -1.13
CA ASN A 237 -9.11 -18.64 -0.30
C ASN A 237 -8.20 -18.56 0.92
N ASN A 238 -8.70 -19.02 2.04
CA ASN A 238 -7.93 -19.21 3.26
C ASN A 238 -7.81 -20.71 3.54
N TYR A 239 -6.58 -21.22 3.53
CA TYR A 239 -6.24 -22.62 3.84
C TYR A 239 -5.57 -22.73 5.22
N GLY A 240 -5.65 -21.67 6.05
CA GLY A 240 -5.01 -21.61 7.36
C GLY A 240 -5.23 -22.87 8.19
N GLY A 241 -4.19 -23.30 8.89
CA GLY A 241 -4.19 -24.56 9.65
C GLY A 241 -3.80 -25.80 8.85
N THR A 242 -3.51 -25.69 7.53
CA THR A 242 -3.20 -26.88 6.69
C THR A 242 -1.73 -27.00 6.32
N CYS A 243 -0.86 -26.06 6.69
CA CYS A 243 0.57 -26.02 6.33
C CYS A 243 1.52 -25.99 7.54
N ASN A 244 1.03 -26.36 8.71
CA ASN A 244 1.78 -26.32 9.97
C ASN A 244 2.38 -24.95 10.30
N TYR A 245 1.65 -23.86 9.98
CA TYR A 245 2.09 -22.52 10.34
C TYR A 245 2.32 -22.40 11.84
N THR A 246 3.52 -22.03 12.22
CA THR A 246 3.85 -21.61 13.58
C THR A 246 4.04 -20.10 13.61
N ARG A 247 3.54 -19.49 14.69
CA ARG A 247 3.80 -18.05 14.89
C ARG A 247 5.31 -17.85 15.01
N PRO A 248 5.90 -16.82 14.37
CA PRO A 248 7.33 -16.55 14.52
C PRO A 248 7.72 -16.40 15.99
N GLU A 249 8.83 -17.01 16.40
CA GLU A 249 9.30 -17.03 17.80
C GLU A 249 9.37 -15.62 18.41
N TRP A 250 9.77 -14.64 17.62
CA TRP A 250 9.86 -13.27 18.05
C TRP A 250 8.52 -12.64 18.49
N THR A 251 7.39 -13.18 18.06
CA THR A 251 6.07 -12.70 18.51
C THR A 251 5.61 -13.31 19.81
N GLN A 252 6.21 -14.42 20.26
CA GLN A 252 5.80 -15.15 21.46
C GLN A 252 5.84 -14.28 22.72
N PRO A 253 6.89 -13.48 23.00
CA PRO A 253 6.95 -12.65 24.20
C PRO A 253 5.78 -11.69 24.34
N PHE A 254 5.22 -11.21 23.22
CA PHE A 254 4.10 -10.25 23.23
C PHE A 254 2.78 -10.86 23.68
N PHE A 255 2.66 -12.18 23.63
CA PHE A 255 1.43 -12.89 23.96
C PHE A 255 1.54 -13.75 25.24
N GLU A 256 2.75 -14.17 25.60
CA GLU A 256 2.98 -15.14 26.68
C GLU A 256 3.50 -14.51 27.97
N SER A 257 4.15 -13.34 27.91
CA SER A 257 4.71 -12.67 29.09
C SER A 257 3.98 -11.37 29.42
N SER A 258 3.56 -11.21 30.69
CA SER A 258 3.01 -9.94 31.19
C SER A 258 4.08 -8.86 31.36
N ASP A 259 5.34 -9.26 31.49
CA ASP A 259 6.47 -8.39 31.86
C ASP A 259 7.33 -8.00 30.65
N ALA A 260 7.09 -8.62 29.48
CA ALA A 260 7.80 -8.24 28.26
C ALA A 260 7.34 -6.88 27.73
N PRO A 261 8.25 -6.07 27.18
CA PRO A 261 7.88 -4.89 26.42
C PRO A 261 6.86 -5.27 25.34
N ARG A 262 5.83 -4.48 25.19
CA ARG A 262 4.78 -4.73 24.22
C ARG A 262 4.70 -3.60 23.21
N PRO A 263 4.50 -3.91 21.91
CA PRO A 263 4.08 -2.92 20.95
C PRO A 263 2.79 -2.23 21.41
N ALA A 264 2.49 -1.03 20.88
CA ALA A 264 1.25 -0.36 21.20
C ALA A 264 0.02 -1.20 20.86
N ALA A 265 -1.08 -0.89 21.51
CA ALA A 265 -2.33 -1.65 21.41
C ALA A 265 -2.82 -1.83 19.95
N ARG A 266 -2.49 -0.89 19.04
CA ARG A 266 -2.86 -1.00 17.62
C ARG A 266 -2.12 -2.13 16.90
N ALA A 267 -0.80 -2.28 17.12
CA ALA A 267 -0.02 -3.36 16.52
C ALA A 267 -0.44 -4.74 17.08
N ILE A 268 -0.68 -4.82 18.38
CA ILE A 268 -1.23 -6.03 19.01
C ILE A 268 -2.60 -6.38 18.44
N ARG A 269 -3.47 -5.40 18.24
CA ARG A 269 -4.79 -5.62 17.65
C ARG A 269 -4.69 -6.19 16.23
N GLU A 270 -3.78 -5.64 15.41
CA GLU A 270 -3.54 -6.14 14.05
C GLU A 270 -3.01 -7.56 14.05
N LEU A 271 -2.00 -7.88 14.88
CA LEU A 271 -1.48 -9.23 15.03
C LEU A 271 -2.56 -10.23 15.49
N ASN A 272 -3.44 -9.83 16.38
CA ASN A 272 -4.57 -10.66 16.81
C ASN A 272 -5.59 -10.88 15.69
N ALA A 273 -5.92 -9.86 14.94
CA ALA A 273 -6.85 -9.96 13.80
C ALA A 273 -6.28 -10.88 12.70
N LEU A 274 -4.98 -10.80 12.42
CA LEU A 274 -4.30 -11.70 11.49
C LEU A 274 -4.28 -13.15 12.02
N SER A 275 -4.24 -13.36 13.33
CA SER A 275 -4.26 -14.70 13.92
C SER A 275 -5.56 -15.47 13.63
N ASP A 276 -6.67 -14.77 13.39
CA ASP A 276 -7.95 -15.37 13.00
C ASP A 276 -7.88 -16.11 11.65
N TYR A 277 -6.91 -15.75 10.79
CA TYR A 277 -6.72 -16.42 9.50
C TYR A 277 -6.13 -17.83 9.63
N ARG A 278 -5.62 -18.22 10.79
CA ARG A 278 -5.09 -19.56 11.05
C ARG A 278 -6.16 -20.66 11.04
N ASP A 279 -7.42 -20.30 11.15
CA ASP A 279 -8.56 -21.24 11.12
C ASP A 279 -9.29 -21.12 9.77
N GLY A 280 -8.72 -21.73 8.73
CA GLY A 280 -9.33 -21.77 7.40
C GLY A 280 -10.62 -22.58 7.36
N ALA A 281 -10.84 -23.52 8.29
CA ALA A 281 -12.09 -24.26 8.37
C ALA A 281 -13.26 -23.34 8.80
N ARG A 282 -13.03 -22.45 9.74
CA ARG A 282 -14.02 -21.47 10.20
C ARG A 282 -14.16 -20.30 9.20
N ARG A 283 -13.06 -19.88 8.55
CA ARG A 283 -13.01 -18.74 7.64
C ARG A 283 -12.39 -19.14 6.30
N PRO A 284 -13.08 -19.94 5.46
CA PRO A 284 -12.51 -20.46 4.21
C PRO A 284 -12.28 -19.40 3.13
N TYR A 285 -12.89 -18.22 3.28
CA TYR A 285 -12.79 -17.11 2.33
C TYR A 285 -12.52 -15.78 3.04
N ILE A 286 -11.72 -14.94 2.39
CA ILE A 286 -11.46 -13.57 2.78
C ILE A 286 -11.95 -12.67 1.64
N HIS A 287 -12.77 -11.67 1.98
CA HIS A 287 -13.35 -10.73 1.02
C HIS A 287 -12.67 -9.38 1.14
N LEU A 288 -11.87 -9.02 0.14
CA LEU A 288 -11.04 -7.82 0.12
C LEU A 288 -11.75 -6.68 -0.59
N VAL A 289 -11.75 -5.53 0.04
CA VAL A 289 -12.17 -4.24 -0.53
C VAL A 289 -11.01 -3.26 -0.52
N ASP A 290 -11.22 -2.05 -1.04
CA ASP A 290 -10.20 -1.00 -1.16
C ASP A 290 -9.40 -0.85 0.15
N GLY A 291 -8.08 -0.78 0.01
CA GLY A 291 -7.16 -0.63 1.14
C GLY A 291 -7.36 0.67 1.91
N GLY A 292 -7.87 1.71 1.24
CA GLY A 292 -8.17 2.99 1.86
C GLY A 292 -9.20 2.92 2.99
N VAL A 293 -10.00 1.87 3.06
CA VAL A 293 -10.98 1.67 4.15
C VAL A 293 -10.28 1.47 5.50
N SER A 294 -9.14 0.76 5.55
CA SER A 294 -8.38 0.52 6.78
C SER A 294 -7.14 1.42 6.92
N ASP A 295 -6.48 1.77 5.81
CA ASP A 295 -5.22 2.55 5.81
C ASP A 295 -5.02 3.27 4.47
N ASN A 296 -5.60 4.44 4.29
CA ASN A 296 -5.54 5.16 3.00
C ASN A 296 -4.14 5.68 2.62
N LEU A 297 -3.28 5.91 3.58
CA LEU A 297 -1.91 6.39 3.35
C LEU A 297 -0.89 5.26 3.19
N GLY A 298 -1.21 4.02 3.58
CA GLY A 298 -0.21 2.97 3.74
C GLY A 298 0.71 3.20 4.95
N MET A 299 0.42 4.20 5.77
CA MET A 299 1.26 4.60 6.90
C MET A 299 1.05 3.77 8.15
N ARG A 300 -0.13 3.20 8.37
CA ARG A 300 -0.37 2.34 9.53
C ARG A 300 0.56 1.13 9.52
N GLY A 301 0.77 0.52 8.35
CA GLY A 301 1.72 -0.56 8.20
C GLY A 301 3.15 -0.16 8.53
N VAL A 302 3.56 1.04 8.14
CA VAL A 302 4.89 1.59 8.46
C VAL A 302 5.01 1.85 9.97
N LEU A 303 4.00 2.48 10.57
CA LEU A 303 3.97 2.75 12.01
C LEU A 303 3.98 1.47 12.86
N ASP A 304 3.19 0.46 12.48
CA ASP A 304 3.17 -0.82 13.16
C ASP A 304 4.52 -1.54 13.05
N ALA A 305 5.16 -1.48 11.87
CA ALA A 305 6.49 -2.05 11.67
C ALA A 305 7.56 -1.33 12.51
N LEU A 306 7.58 0.01 12.52
CA LEU A 306 8.51 0.79 13.35
C LEU A 306 8.35 0.46 14.84
N GLU A 307 7.11 0.35 15.30
CA GLU A 307 6.82 0.05 16.70
C GLU A 307 7.23 -1.39 17.09
N ILE A 308 7.02 -2.34 16.20
CA ILE A 308 7.50 -3.72 16.40
C ILE A 308 9.03 -3.73 16.43
N LEU A 309 9.70 -3.06 15.50
CA LEU A 309 11.16 -2.96 15.46
C LEU A 309 11.73 -2.27 16.70
N GLU A 310 11.09 -1.18 17.17
CA GLU A 310 11.46 -0.51 18.42
C GLU A 310 11.37 -1.47 19.61
N THR A 311 10.27 -2.23 19.72
CA THR A 311 10.06 -3.21 20.79
C THR A 311 11.12 -4.32 20.76
N PHE A 312 11.54 -4.77 19.56
CA PHE A 312 12.63 -5.74 19.44
C PHE A 312 13.98 -5.17 19.86
N HIS A 313 14.26 -3.96 19.42
CA HIS A 313 15.46 -3.25 19.81
C HIS A 313 15.54 -3.10 21.33
N ASP A 314 14.42 -2.79 21.99
CA ASP A 314 14.33 -2.66 23.45
C ASP A 314 14.66 -3.96 24.21
N ILE A 315 14.37 -5.11 23.65
CA ILE A 315 14.74 -6.42 24.25
C ILE A 315 16.11 -6.93 23.78
N GLY A 316 16.86 -6.12 23.01
CA GLY A 316 18.20 -6.48 22.53
C GLY A 316 18.21 -7.49 21.38
N ALA A 317 17.07 -7.70 20.71
CA ALA A 317 17.01 -8.51 19.49
C ALA A 317 17.56 -7.72 18.29
N PRO A 318 18.36 -8.33 17.40
CA PRO A 318 18.88 -7.65 16.22
C PRO A 318 17.76 -7.16 15.30
N THR A 319 17.81 -5.89 14.93
CA THR A 319 16.83 -5.24 14.05
C THR A 319 17.52 -4.40 12.98
N PRO A 320 16.85 -4.05 11.89
CA PRO A 320 17.33 -3.04 10.94
C PRO A 320 17.65 -1.68 11.60
N LEU A 321 17.02 -1.35 12.73
CA LEU A 321 17.27 -0.10 13.47
C LEU A 321 18.69 -0.02 14.02
N ASP A 322 19.34 -1.16 14.29
CA ASP A 322 20.70 -1.20 14.84
C ASP A 322 21.76 -0.72 13.83
N ARG A 323 21.43 -0.73 12.54
CA ARG A 323 22.32 -0.34 11.44
C ARG A 323 21.91 0.95 10.76
N ALA A 324 20.60 1.23 10.73
CA ALA A 324 20.07 2.42 10.09
C ALA A 324 20.48 3.68 10.86
N ARG A 325 21.18 4.59 10.21
CA ARG A 325 21.46 5.93 10.73
C ARG A 325 20.32 6.88 10.40
N ARG A 326 19.60 6.63 9.30
CA ARG A 326 18.51 7.47 8.83
C ARG A 326 17.32 6.62 8.38
N ILE A 327 16.14 7.03 8.79
CA ILE A 327 14.86 6.50 8.30
C ILE A 327 14.20 7.65 7.54
N ILE A 328 14.07 7.51 6.23
CA ILE A 328 13.54 8.53 5.33
C ILE A 328 12.18 8.07 4.84
N ILE A 329 11.13 8.78 5.24
CA ILE A 329 9.74 8.41 4.92
C ILE A 329 9.12 9.51 4.08
N PHE A 330 8.78 9.21 2.84
CA PHE A 330 7.97 10.08 1.99
C PHE A 330 6.50 9.69 2.15
N ILE A 331 5.72 10.57 2.73
CA ILE A 331 4.28 10.40 2.93
C ILE A 331 3.56 11.05 1.76
N VAL A 332 3.20 10.23 0.76
CA VAL A 332 2.63 10.72 -0.50
C VAL A 332 1.11 10.70 -0.41
N ASN A 333 0.55 11.82 0.01
CA ASN A 333 -0.88 11.97 0.25
C ASN A 333 -1.55 12.79 -0.85
N SER A 334 -2.25 12.10 -1.74
CA SER A 334 -3.02 12.71 -2.82
C SER A 334 -4.45 13.08 -2.43
N LEU A 335 -4.75 13.14 -1.14
CA LEU A 335 -6.10 13.45 -0.67
C LEU A 335 -6.57 14.79 -1.23
N SER A 336 -7.74 14.78 -1.85
CA SER A 336 -8.44 15.98 -2.30
C SER A 336 -9.75 16.15 -1.55
N THR A 337 -10.14 17.38 -1.33
CA THR A 337 -11.40 17.76 -0.68
C THR A 337 -12.27 18.54 -1.65
N PRO A 338 -12.88 17.88 -2.67
CA PRO A 338 -13.77 18.57 -3.59
C PRO A 338 -14.89 19.25 -2.80
N PRO A 339 -15.14 20.55 -3.06
CA PRO A 339 -16.19 21.26 -2.35
C PRO A 339 -17.54 20.61 -2.68
N THR A 340 -18.32 20.36 -1.66
CA THR A 340 -19.74 20.00 -1.79
C THR A 340 -20.56 21.26 -1.55
N ASP A 341 -21.72 21.33 -2.16
CA ASP A 341 -22.69 22.45 -2.00
C ASP A 341 -23.95 22.01 -1.25
N TRP A 342 -23.88 20.86 -0.57
CA TRP A 342 -25.03 20.26 0.12
C TRP A 342 -25.59 21.17 1.21
N ASP A 343 -24.72 21.91 1.88
CA ASP A 343 -25.01 22.90 2.91
C ASP A 343 -25.67 24.19 2.37
N LYS A 344 -25.71 24.35 1.05
CA LYS A 344 -26.36 25.47 0.39
C LYS A 344 -27.79 25.15 -0.06
N HIS A 345 -28.20 23.90 0.06
CA HIS A 345 -29.50 23.41 -0.38
C HIS A 345 -30.26 22.74 0.76
N GLU A 346 -31.54 23.05 0.90
CA GLU A 346 -32.42 22.41 1.88
C GLU A 346 -32.58 20.91 1.61
N ARG A 347 -32.51 20.51 0.32
CA ARG A 347 -32.65 19.11 -0.07
C ARG A 347 -31.41 18.33 0.36
N ALA A 348 -31.63 17.25 1.14
CA ALA A 348 -30.59 16.31 1.53
C ALA A 348 -29.91 15.63 0.31
N PRO A 349 -28.61 15.33 0.37
CA PRO A 349 -27.92 14.59 -0.69
C PRO A 349 -28.48 13.18 -0.84
N GLY A 350 -28.35 12.62 -2.05
CA GLY A 350 -28.85 11.27 -2.36
C GLY A 350 -28.11 10.18 -1.58
N THR A 351 -28.76 9.04 -1.34
CA THR A 351 -28.24 7.92 -0.52
C THR A 351 -26.83 7.47 -0.99
N LEU A 352 -26.59 7.35 -2.30
CA LEU A 352 -25.29 6.95 -2.82
C LEU A 352 -24.20 8.00 -2.51
N GLN A 353 -24.53 9.28 -2.62
CA GLN A 353 -23.60 10.37 -2.29
C GLN A 353 -23.25 10.37 -0.80
N VAL A 354 -24.24 10.15 0.06
CA VAL A 354 -24.05 10.02 1.51
C VAL A 354 -23.17 8.82 1.83
N LEU A 355 -23.43 7.66 1.23
CA LEU A 355 -22.63 6.45 1.45
C LEU A 355 -21.16 6.63 1.06
N VAL A 356 -20.90 7.18 -0.11
CA VAL A 356 -19.53 7.48 -0.58
C VAL A 356 -18.84 8.49 0.35
N LYS A 357 -19.55 9.54 0.79
CA LYS A 357 -18.97 10.52 1.71
C LYS A 357 -18.76 9.94 3.11
N ALA A 358 -19.68 9.10 3.59
CA ALA A 358 -19.57 8.45 4.91
C ALA A 358 -18.37 7.50 5.00
N THR A 359 -17.95 6.88 3.89
CA THR A 359 -16.71 6.10 3.86
C THR A 359 -15.47 6.98 3.79
N GLY A 360 -15.53 8.13 3.12
CA GLY A 360 -14.40 9.06 2.97
C GLY A 360 -14.04 9.81 4.25
N VAL A 361 -15.01 10.24 5.05
CA VAL A 361 -14.77 11.06 6.25
C VAL A 361 -13.86 10.35 7.28
N PRO A 362 -14.08 9.09 7.68
CA PRO A 362 -13.15 8.39 8.57
C PRO A 362 -11.75 8.25 7.96
N ILE A 363 -11.67 7.97 6.65
CA ILE A 363 -10.40 7.83 5.92
C ILE A 363 -9.56 9.12 6.04
N ASP A 364 -10.18 10.27 5.88
CA ASP A 364 -9.52 11.57 5.98
C ASP A 364 -8.97 11.81 7.40
N HIS A 365 -9.78 11.55 8.42
CA HIS A 365 -9.37 11.70 9.82
C HIS A 365 -8.22 10.77 10.20
N TYR A 366 -8.33 9.48 9.86
CA TYR A 366 -7.27 8.51 10.14
C TYR A 366 -5.96 8.79 9.40
N SER A 367 -6.04 9.35 8.20
CA SER A 367 -4.85 9.75 7.45
C SER A 367 -4.10 10.86 8.18
N TYR A 368 -4.81 11.86 8.70
CA TYR A 368 -4.21 12.92 9.48
C TYR A 368 -3.57 12.39 10.77
N GLU A 369 -4.30 11.58 11.54
CA GLU A 369 -3.80 11.00 12.80
C GLU A 369 -2.54 10.14 12.59
N ALA A 370 -2.42 9.41 11.48
CA ALA A 370 -1.24 8.61 11.17
C ALA A 370 0.01 9.48 10.94
N VAL A 371 -0.14 10.64 10.28
CA VAL A 371 0.96 11.59 10.08
C VAL A 371 1.40 12.22 11.40
N GLU A 372 0.45 12.65 12.23
CA GLU A 372 0.75 13.24 13.53
C GLU A 372 1.44 12.23 14.47
N LEU A 373 0.98 10.98 14.46
CA LEU A 373 1.61 9.92 15.25
C LEU A 373 3.07 9.66 14.84
N LEU A 374 3.38 9.73 13.54
CA LEU A 374 4.76 9.63 13.07
C LEU A 374 5.60 10.81 13.60
N LYS A 375 5.08 12.03 13.55
CA LYS A 375 5.76 13.23 14.08
C LYS A 375 6.01 13.11 15.58
N ASP A 376 5.04 12.59 16.34
CA ASP A 376 5.20 12.33 17.77
C ASP A 376 6.30 11.29 18.04
N THR A 377 6.36 10.21 17.25
CA THR A 377 7.42 9.22 17.35
C THR A 377 8.79 9.82 17.07
N MET A 378 8.90 10.65 16.02
CA MET A 378 10.13 11.38 15.69
C MET A 378 10.57 12.31 16.85
N ALA A 379 9.65 13.07 17.39
CA ALA A 379 9.92 13.98 18.49
C ALA A 379 10.40 13.23 19.74
N ARG A 380 9.77 12.10 20.06
CA ARG A 380 10.16 11.21 21.16
C ARG A 380 11.57 10.66 20.97
N TRP A 381 11.91 10.09 19.82
CA TRP A 381 13.25 9.56 19.55
C TRP A 381 14.33 10.66 19.61
N ARG A 382 14.04 11.83 19.04
CA ARG A 382 14.96 12.97 19.10
C ARG A 382 15.21 13.40 20.55
N MET A 383 14.15 13.55 21.34
CA MET A 383 14.27 13.94 22.76
C MET A 383 15.09 12.90 23.54
N MET A 384 14.88 11.61 23.34
CA MET A 384 15.64 10.56 24.03
C MET A 384 17.14 10.61 23.67
N ARG A 385 17.48 10.85 22.39
CA ARG A 385 18.88 11.02 21.98
C ARG A 385 19.52 12.29 22.57
N GLU A 386 18.80 13.39 22.58
CA GLU A 386 19.27 14.64 23.20
C GLU A 386 19.54 14.44 24.70
N LEU A 387 18.63 13.77 25.42
CA LEU A 387 18.82 13.42 26.82
C LEU A 387 20.02 12.51 27.01
N ARG A 388 20.18 11.46 26.24
CA ARG A 388 21.33 10.54 26.30
C ARG A 388 22.66 11.24 26.07
N ASN A 389 22.72 12.18 25.17
CA ASN A 389 23.91 12.97 24.82
C ASN A 389 24.14 14.19 25.75
N SER A 390 23.22 14.43 26.68
CA SER A 390 23.37 15.56 27.64
C SER A 390 24.47 15.27 28.65
N PRO A 391 25.35 16.26 28.98
CA PRO A 391 26.33 16.10 30.02
C PRO A 391 25.73 15.82 31.41
N ALA A 392 24.47 16.13 31.62
CA ALA A 392 23.71 15.88 32.84
C ALA A 392 23.16 14.45 32.94
N PHE A 393 23.18 13.68 31.86
CA PHE A 393 22.68 12.31 31.85
C PHE A 393 23.70 11.38 32.54
N THR A 394 23.28 10.74 33.61
CA THR A 394 24.10 9.75 34.31
C THR A 394 23.46 8.37 34.10
N PRO A 395 24.13 7.43 33.40
CA PRO A 395 23.64 6.07 33.31
C PRO A 395 23.48 5.48 34.73
N GLY A 396 22.28 5.10 35.08
CA GLY A 396 21.92 4.50 36.36
C GLY A 396 21.21 3.16 36.16
N ARG A 397 20.86 2.50 37.26
CA ARG A 397 20.04 1.27 37.24
C ARG A 397 18.53 1.58 37.24
N ASP A 398 18.16 2.78 36.84
CA ASP A 398 16.77 3.21 36.73
C ASP A 398 16.18 2.72 35.41
N PRO A 399 14.99 2.12 35.37
CA PRO A 399 14.30 1.73 34.13
C PRO A 399 14.15 2.88 33.11
N VAL A 400 14.03 4.13 33.58
CA VAL A 400 13.97 5.31 32.69
C VAL A 400 15.32 5.55 32.01
N ALA A 401 16.43 5.45 32.76
CA ALA A 401 17.76 5.57 32.18
C ALA A 401 18.04 4.46 31.17
N ASP A 402 17.60 3.24 31.44
CA ASP A 402 17.70 2.10 30.52
C ASP A 402 16.91 2.36 29.23
N ALA A 403 15.70 2.88 29.31
CA ALA A 403 14.88 3.23 28.13
C ALA A 403 15.56 4.30 27.26
N ILE A 404 16.18 5.32 27.89
CA ILE A 404 16.93 6.35 27.18
C ILE A 404 18.16 5.77 26.47
N LEU A 405 18.88 4.85 27.14
CA LEU A 405 20.06 4.18 26.57
C LEU A 405 19.72 3.29 25.37
N ARG A 406 18.55 2.65 25.41
CA ARG A 406 18.07 1.75 24.34
C ARG A 406 17.29 2.46 23.22
N ALA A 407 17.09 3.78 23.31
CA ALA A 407 16.40 4.51 22.23
C ALA A 407 17.18 4.37 20.91
N PRO A 408 16.53 4.13 19.77
CA PRO A 408 17.19 4.01 18.49
C PRO A 408 18.02 5.23 18.12
N ASP A 409 19.19 5.02 17.53
CA ASP A 409 20.08 6.11 17.09
C ASP A 409 19.66 6.72 15.75
N ALA A 410 18.80 6.05 15.02
CA ALA A 410 18.34 6.48 13.72
C ALA A 410 17.63 7.85 13.75
N GLU A 411 18.03 8.75 12.85
CA GLU A 411 17.31 10.00 12.60
C GLU A 411 16.15 9.76 11.63
N ILE A 412 14.95 10.24 11.98
CA ILE A 412 13.78 10.11 11.10
C ILE A 412 13.57 11.41 10.33
N TYR A 413 13.37 11.28 9.01
CA TYR A 413 12.97 12.36 8.10
C TYR A 413 11.59 12.03 7.55
N ALA A 414 10.55 12.72 8.02
CA ALA A 414 9.19 12.54 7.50
C ALA A 414 8.87 13.67 6.51
N ILE A 415 8.95 13.35 5.24
CA ILE A 415 8.71 14.28 4.14
C ILE A 415 7.26 14.18 3.74
N ASP A 416 6.46 15.16 4.17
CA ASP A 416 5.03 15.26 3.84
C ASP A 416 4.87 15.78 2.41
N VAL A 417 4.52 14.89 1.49
CA VAL A 417 4.20 15.20 0.10
C VAL A 417 2.69 15.18 -0.04
N SER A 418 2.05 16.29 0.34
CA SER A 418 0.59 16.48 0.27
C SER A 418 0.24 17.81 -0.37
N PHE A 419 -0.96 17.92 -0.93
CA PHE A 419 -1.42 19.18 -1.54
C PHE A 419 -1.43 20.35 -0.55
N ALA A 420 -1.60 20.07 0.75
CA ALA A 420 -1.57 21.09 1.80
C ALA A 420 -0.22 21.83 1.87
N GLN A 421 0.88 21.20 1.40
CA GLN A 421 2.21 21.79 1.40
C GLN A 421 2.46 22.75 0.22
N LEU A 422 1.52 22.85 -0.74
CA LEU A 422 1.66 23.77 -1.87
C LEU A 422 1.54 25.22 -1.43
N LYS A 423 2.57 26.01 -1.75
CA LYS A 423 2.57 27.48 -1.53
C LYS A 423 1.64 28.20 -2.52
N ASP A 424 1.53 27.68 -3.72
CA ASP A 424 0.64 28.22 -4.75
C ASP A 424 -0.82 27.85 -4.45
N LYS A 425 -1.58 28.86 -4.00
CA LYS A 425 -3.01 28.70 -3.66
C LYS A 425 -3.92 28.36 -4.83
N ASN A 426 -3.55 28.76 -6.06
CA ASN A 426 -4.32 28.46 -7.25
C ASN A 426 -4.12 26.97 -7.62
N GLU A 427 -2.89 26.49 -7.56
CA GLU A 427 -2.56 25.10 -7.78
C GLU A 427 -3.23 24.20 -6.73
N LEU A 428 -3.11 24.55 -5.45
CA LEU A 428 -3.79 23.86 -4.34
C LEU A 428 -5.32 23.78 -4.61
N LYS A 429 -5.95 24.90 -4.99
CA LYS A 429 -7.38 24.93 -5.28
C LYS A 429 -7.76 24.06 -6.48
N TYR A 430 -6.91 23.99 -7.49
CA TYR A 430 -7.12 23.14 -8.64
C TYR A 430 -7.04 21.65 -8.28
N LEU A 431 -5.95 21.23 -7.63
CA LEU A 431 -5.72 19.84 -7.29
C LEU A 431 -6.76 19.32 -6.28
N ASN A 432 -7.19 20.12 -5.33
CA ASN A 432 -8.24 19.77 -4.38
C ASN A 432 -9.63 19.56 -5.01
N LYS A 433 -9.85 20.01 -6.25
CA LYS A 433 -11.11 19.76 -6.98
C LYS A 433 -11.09 18.46 -7.79
N LEU A 434 -9.93 17.85 -7.97
CA LEU A 434 -9.81 16.63 -8.76
C LEU A 434 -10.57 15.47 -8.10
N PRO A 435 -11.40 14.74 -8.85
CA PRO A 435 -12.16 13.61 -8.30
C PRO A 435 -11.28 12.41 -8.04
N THR A 436 -11.76 11.48 -7.23
CA THR A 436 -11.24 10.11 -7.16
C THR A 436 -11.85 9.33 -8.32
N SER A 437 -11.05 9.05 -9.34
CA SER A 437 -11.49 8.46 -10.61
C SER A 437 -10.32 7.72 -11.26
N PHE A 438 -10.61 6.72 -12.10
CA PHE A 438 -9.62 6.08 -12.98
C PHE A 438 -9.58 6.73 -14.37
N HIS A 439 -9.94 8.00 -14.44
CA HIS A 439 -9.76 8.87 -15.61
C HIS A 439 -9.61 10.32 -15.15
N LEU A 440 -8.54 10.97 -15.59
CA LEU A 440 -8.33 12.41 -15.46
C LEU A 440 -7.89 13.00 -16.81
N PRO A 441 -8.15 14.30 -17.06
CA PRO A 441 -7.57 15.00 -18.19
C PRO A 441 -6.03 14.95 -18.14
N SER A 442 -5.38 14.89 -19.30
CA SER A 442 -3.91 14.82 -19.38
C SER A 442 -3.23 16.00 -18.66
N GLU A 443 -3.77 17.21 -18.76
CA GLU A 443 -3.29 18.39 -18.02
C GLU A 443 -3.29 18.15 -16.51
N ALA A 444 -4.34 17.53 -15.95
CA ALA A 444 -4.41 17.24 -14.52
C ALA A 444 -3.33 16.23 -14.09
N VAL A 445 -3.06 15.23 -14.93
CA VAL A 445 -1.98 14.26 -14.70
C VAL A 445 -0.63 14.96 -14.66
N ASP A 446 -0.33 15.81 -15.63
CA ASP A 446 0.94 16.54 -15.72
C ASP A 446 1.12 17.52 -14.55
N ARG A 447 0.05 18.20 -14.14
CA ARG A 447 0.06 19.10 -12.97
C ARG A 447 0.30 18.33 -11.66
N LEU A 448 -0.31 17.16 -11.47
CA LEU A 448 -0.08 16.31 -10.30
C LEU A 448 1.38 15.88 -10.19
N ARG A 449 1.98 15.45 -11.29
CA ARG A 449 3.39 15.05 -11.36
C ARG A 449 4.31 16.23 -11.01
N ALA A 450 4.11 17.39 -11.63
CA ALA A 450 4.90 18.58 -11.35
C ALA A 450 4.75 19.07 -9.90
N ALA A 451 3.53 19.01 -9.34
CA ALA A 451 3.27 19.39 -7.96
C ALA A 451 4.01 18.52 -6.96
N ALA A 452 4.09 17.19 -7.20
CA ALA A 452 4.82 16.27 -6.32
C ALA A 452 6.31 16.67 -6.22
N GLY A 453 6.98 16.87 -7.33
CA GLY A 453 8.37 17.31 -7.36
C GLY A 453 8.58 18.65 -6.68
N LYS A 454 7.71 19.63 -6.93
CA LYS A 454 7.77 20.95 -6.30
C LYS A 454 7.64 20.87 -4.79
N ILE A 455 6.68 20.09 -4.28
CA ILE A 455 6.47 19.91 -2.85
C ILE A 455 7.71 19.30 -2.19
N ILE A 456 8.29 18.25 -2.78
CA ILE A 456 9.52 17.64 -2.25
C ILE A 456 10.64 18.67 -2.15
N LEU A 457 10.90 19.42 -3.23
CA LEU A 457 11.97 20.39 -3.28
C LEU A 457 11.78 21.55 -2.28
N GLU A 458 10.53 21.92 -1.99
CA GLU A 458 10.20 22.99 -1.06
C GLU A 458 10.03 22.52 0.39
N SER A 459 10.07 21.20 0.65
CA SER A 459 9.90 20.61 1.97
C SER A 459 11.07 20.93 2.90
N PRO A 460 10.85 21.52 4.10
CA PRO A 460 11.91 21.77 5.07
C PRO A 460 12.65 20.48 5.48
N GLU A 461 11.92 19.38 5.67
CA GLU A 461 12.51 18.09 6.04
C GLU A 461 13.38 17.52 4.92
N PHE A 462 12.99 17.67 3.65
CA PHE A 462 13.82 17.28 2.54
C PHE A 462 15.07 18.16 2.41
N GLN A 463 14.97 19.45 2.67
CA GLN A 463 16.14 20.34 2.70
C GLN A 463 17.09 19.97 3.86
N ARG A 464 16.55 19.62 5.03
CA ARG A 464 17.35 19.10 6.15
C ARG A 464 18.09 17.82 5.75
N LEU A 465 17.40 16.84 5.18
CA LEU A 465 18.01 15.61 4.66
C LEU A 465 19.13 15.92 3.66
N ARG A 466 18.87 16.83 2.71
CA ARG A 466 19.88 17.19 1.68
C ARG A 466 21.16 17.75 2.30
N ASN A 467 21.04 18.59 3.30
CA ASN A 467 22.19 19.18 4.00
C ASN A 467 22.97 18.09 4.77
N ASP A 468 22.26 17.14 5.39
CA ASP A 468 22.88 16.12 6.23
C ASP A 468 23.59 15.03 5.43
N VAL A 469 23.13 14.74 4.19
CA VAL A 469 23.71 13.69 3.33
C VAL A 469 24.47 14.24 2.11
N GLY A 470 24.56 15.55 1.93
CA GLY A 470 25.20 16.18 0.78
C GLY A 470 24.48 15.91 -0.54
N ALA A 471 23.14 15.84 -0.52
CA ALA A 471 22.36 15.51 -1.73
C ALA A 471 22.31 16.67 -2.74
N THR A 472 22.43 16.35 -4.02
CA THR A 472 22.33 17.29 -5.14
C THR A 472 21.17 16.92 -6.06
N ILE A 473 20.58 17.93 -6.72
CA ILE A 473 19.56 17.71 -7.76
C ILE A 473 20.24 17.82 -9.10
N VAL A 474 20.04 16.80 -9.93
CA VAL A 474 20.53 16.76 -11.32
C VAL A 474 19.36 17.07 -12.23
N GLN A 475 19.51 18.08 -13.09
CA GLN A 475 18.49 18.46 -14.07
C GLN A 475 18.44 17.47 -15.23
#